data_cc0a62dde7593f06d56da6aa54bb1f7c
#
_entry.id   cc0a62dde7593f06d56da6aa54bb1f7c
#
_cell.length_a   1.000
_cell.length_b   1.000
_cell.length_c   1.000
_cell.angle_alpha   90.00
_cell.angle_beta   90.00
_cell.angle_gamma   90.00
#
_symmetry.space_group_name_H-M   'P 1'
#
loop_
_entity.id
_entity.type
_entity.pdbx_description
1 polymer ?
#
loop_
_entity_poly.entity_id
_entity_poly.type
_entity_poly.pdbx_seq_one_letter_code
_entity_poly.pdbx_strand_id
1 'polypeptide(L)'
;MQKMNKNGFSQCAGAYIERLRKEGRYSTAHVYKNALFSFSKFCGTWNISFRQVTRECLRCYGQHLYGSGLKLNTVSTYMRMLRSIYNRGVEAGSAPYVPRLFHDVYTGVDIRQKKALPVTELHKLLYEDPKSERLRRTQTIAALLSHPPAISFG
;
A
#
# COMPACT_ATOMS: atom_id res chain seq x y z
N MET A 1 25.66 23.43 -2.45
CA MET A 1 25.48 22.08 -3.03
C MET A 1 25.22 21.08 -1.90
N GLN A 2 24.00 20.67 -1.73
CA GLN A 2 23.72 19.56 -0.82
C GLN A 2 24.32 18.29 -1.43
N LYS A 3 25.30 17.68 -0.75
CA LYS A 3 25.82 16.37 -1.11
C LYS A 3 24.62 15.40 -1.13
N MET A 4 24.27 14.93 -2.31
CA MET A 4 23.27 13.85 -2.44
C MET A 4 23.82 12.64 -1.67
N ASN A 5 23.18 12.38 -0.54
CA ASN A 5 23.55 11.25 0.31
C ASN A 5 23.18 9.96 -0.44
N LYS A 6 24.19 9.29 -1.02
CA LYS A 6 23.99 8.09 -1.87
C LYS A 6 23.20 6.96 -1.18
N ASN A 7 22.94 7.07 0.11
CA ASN A 7 22.25 6.08 0.93
C ASN A 7 21.01 6.66 1.64
N GLY A 8 20.36 7.68 1.07
CA GLY A 8 19.16 8.28 1.64
C GLY A 8 17.90 7.46 1.38
N PHE A 9 16.84 7.76 2.15
CA PHE A 9 15.53 7.13 1.98
C PHE A 9 14.96 7.30 0.56
N SER A 10 15.00 8.52 0.02
CA SER A 10 14.51 8.82 -1.32
C SER A 10 15.28 8.05 -2.40
N GLN A 11 16.58 7.86 -2.22
CA GLN A 11 17.38 7.11 -3.18
C GLN A 11 17.12 5.61 -3.13
N CYS A 12 16.97 5.07 -1.94
CA CYS A 12 16.57 3.68 -1.76
C CYS A 12 15.21 3.44 -2.42
N ALA A 13 14.26 4.35 -2.24
CA ALA A 13 12.96 4.31 -2.88
C ALA A 13 13.06 4.35 -4.41
N GLY A 14 13.83 5.29 -4.95
CA GLY A 14 14.04 5.45 -6.39
C GLY A 14 14.66 4.22 -7.02
N ALA A 15 15.69 3.68 -6.42
CA ALA A 15 16.35 2.45 -6.88
C ALA A 15 15.38 1.25 -6.89
N TYR A 16 14.55 1.14 -5.88
CA TYR A 16 13.54 0.07 -5.82
C TYR A 16 12.45 0.24 -6.88
N ILE A 17 11.97 1.46 -7.09
CA ILE A 17 10.99 1.78 -8.15
C ILE A 17 11.55 1.40 -9.54
N GLU A 18 12.79 1.76 -9.83
CA GLU A 18 13.44 1.40 -11.11
C GLU A 18 13.60 -0.12 -11.26
N ARG A 19 13.95 -0.81 -10.19
CA ARG A 19 14.00 -2.27 -10.17
C ARG A 19 12.64 -2.89 -10.51
N LEU A 20 11.57 -2.42 -9.89
CA LEU A 20 10.21 -2.88 -10.18
C LEU A 20 9.81 -2.68 -11.63
N ARG A 21 10.21 -1.55 -12.24
CA ARG A 21 9.96 -1.28 -13.65
C ARG A 21 10.71 -2.25 -14.55
N LYS A 22 11.97 -2.54 -14.26
CA LYS A 22 12.78 -3.51 -15.01
C LYS A 22 12.21 -4.93 -14.91
N GLU A 23 11.57 -5.27 -13.78
CA GLU A 23 10.86 -6.53 -13.59
C GLU A 23 9.48 -6.57 -14.26
N GLY A 24 9.05 -5.49 -14.95
CA GLY A 24 7.72 -5.37 -15.56
C GLY A 24 6.57 -5.10 -14.58
N ARG A 25 6.85 -4.82 -13.33
CA ARG A 25 5.87 -4.56 -12.26
C ARG A 25 5.47 -3.09 -12.21
N TYR A 26 4.97 -2.57 -13.32
CA TYR A 26 4.68 -1.15 -13.50
C TYR A 26 3.62 -0.61 -12.54
N SER A 27 2.55 -1.36 -12.29
CA SER A 27 1.49 -0.95 -11.36
C SER A 27 2.02 -0.79 -9.93
N THR A 28 2.82 -1.74 -9.47
CA THR A 28 3.46 -1.67 -8.15
C THR A 28 4.45 -0.49 -8.08
N ALA A 29 5.28 -0.32 -9.10
CA ALA A 29 6.21 0.82 -9.18
C ALA A 29 5.47 2.16 -9.12
N HIS A 30 4.32 2.26 -9.77
CA HIS A 30 3.49 3.47 -9.75
C HIS A 30 2.96 3.80 -8.35
N VAL A 31 2.51 2.80 -7.59
CA VAL A 31 2.05 2.99 -6.21
C VAL A 31 3.19 3.47 -5.32
N TYR A 32 4.37 2.86 -5.41
CA TYR A 32 5.56 3.32 -4.66
C TYR A 32 5.95 4.74 -5.03
N LYS A 33 5.92 5.09 -6.32
CA LYS A 33 6.21 6.44 -6.80
C LYS A 33 5.24 7.45 -6.21
N ASN A 34 3.94 7.16 -6.20
CA ASN A 34 2.91 8.04 -5.65
C ASN A 34 3.08 8.23 -4.14
N ALA A 35 3.38 7.17 -3.39
CA ALA A 35 3.64 7.26 -1.96
C ALA A 35 4.88 8.12 -1.67
N LEU A 36 5.97 7.92 -2.41
CA LEU A 36 7.19 8.72 -2.28
C LEU A 36 6.94 10.19 -2.61
N PHE A 37 6.23 10.46 -3.70
CA PHE A 37 5.88 11.81 -4.13
C PHE A 37 5.07 12.55 -3.06
N SER A 38 4.02 11.91 -2.54
CA SER A 38 3.16 12.47 -1.49
C SER A 38 3.96 12.76 -0.22
N PHE A 39 4.81 11.83 0.19
CA PHE A 39 5.65 11.99 1.38
C PHE A 39 6.70 13.09 1.21
N SER A 40 7.35 13.16 0.04
CA SER A 40 8.33 14.21 -0.28
C SER A 40 7.69 15.60 -0.28
N LYS A 41 6.48 15.70 -0.82
CA LYS A 41 5.71 16.96 -0.79
C LYS A 41 5.37 17.39 0.65
N PHE A 42 4.99 16.44 1.49
CA PHE A 42 4.74 16.70 2.92
C PHE A 42 6.01 17.15 3.65
N CYS A 43 7.14 16.49 3.42
CA CYS A 43 8.43 16.84 4.03
C CYS A 43 9.03 18.14 3.48
N GLY A 44 8.54 18.65 2.35
CA GLY A 44 9.09 19.84 1.68
C GLY A 44 10.45 19.61 1.04
N THR A 45 10.89 18.38 0.87
CA THR A 45 12.17 18.02 0.24
C THR A 45 12.06 16.73 -0.56
N TRP A 46 12.78 16.68 -1.68
CA TRP A 46 12.90 15.46 -2.50
C TRP A 46 14.03 14.54 -2.05
N ASN A 47 14.91 15.03 -1.18
CA ASN A 47 16.06 14.30 -0.68
C ASN A 47 15.88 13.96 0.80
N ILE A 48 15.01 12.99 1.09
CA ILE A 48 14.71 12.54 2.43
C ILE A 48 15.78 11.55 2.88
N SER A 49 16.38 11.80 4.05
CA SER A 49 17.29 10.85 4.71
C SER A 49 16.49 9.89 5.59
N PHE A 50 17.06 8.71 5.90
CA PHE A 50 16.45 7.78 6.85
C PHE A 50 16.26 8.38 8.25
N ARG A 51 17.12 9.31 8.66
CA ARG A 51 17.03 10.01 9.96
C ARG A 51 15.79 10.92 10.04
N GLN A 52 15.31 11.43 8.93
CA GLN A 52 14.09 12.27 8.87
C GLN A 52 12.81 11.44 8.98
N VAL A 53 12.88 10.13 8.68
CA VAL A 53 11.75 9.22 8.83
C VAL A 53 11.64 8.78 10.27
N THR A 54 11.00 9.59 11.10
CA THR A 54 10.78 9.33 12.53
C THR A 54 9.33 8.93 12.77
N ARG A 55 9.08 8.33 13.94
CA ARG A 55 7.72 7.98 14.38
C ARG A 55 6.79 9.21 14.36
N GLU A 56 7.30 10.33 14.88
CA GLU A 56 6.54 11.60 14.91
C GLU A 56 6.26 12.12 13.50
N CYS A 57 7.25 12.10 12.61
CA CYS A 57 7.09 12.49 11.22
C CYS A 57 6.00 11.65 10.51
N LEU A 58 6.03 10.35 10.71
CA LEU A 58 5.03 9.42 10.13
C LEU A 58 3.64 9.65 10.71
N ARG A 59 3.54 9.91 12.00
CA ARG A 59 2.27 10.25 12.66
C ARG A 59 1.67 11.53 12.08
N CYS A 60 2.46 12.58 11.98
CA CYS A 60 2.03 13.86 11.38
C CYS A 60 1.64 13.69 9.92
N TYR A 61 2.39 12.91 9.16
CA TYR A 61 2.07 12.61 7.77
C TYR A 61 0.74 11.86 7.65
N GLY A 62 0.49 10.87 8.49
CA GLY A 62 -0.79 10.16 8.55
C GLY A 62 -1.96 11.11 8.81
N GLN A 63 -1.83 12.00 9.79
CA GLN A 63 -2.84 13.01 10.08
C GLN A 63 -3.05 13.98 8.91
N HIS A 64 -1.98 14.38 8.25
CA HIS A 64 -2.05 15.21 7.04
C HIS A 64 -2.83 14.52 5.91
N LEU A 65 -2.59 13.24 5.67
CA LEU A 65 -3.32 12.47 4.67
C LEU A 65 -4.82 12.35 5.00
N TYR A 66 -5.16 12.12 6.25
CA TYR A 66 -6.56 12.12 6.70
C TYR A 66 -7.22 13.49 6.51
N GLY A 67 -6.54 14.56 6.91
CA GLY A 67 -7.01 15.94 6.74
C GLY A 67 -7.21 16.35 5.28
N SER A 68 -6.50 15.70 4.37
CA SER A 68 -6.64 15.90 2.90
C SER A 68 -7.82 15.12 2.30
N GLY A 69 -8.59 14.38 3.09
CA GLY A 69 -9.76 13.65 2.63
C GLY A 69 -9.44 12.30 1.97
N LEU A 70 -8.23 11.79 2.10
CA LEU A 70 -7.87 10.48 1.56
C LEU A 70 -8.55 9.34 2.34
N LYS A 71 -8.96 8.31 1.61
CA LYS A 71 -9.54 7.11 2.21
C LYS A 71 -8.52 6.37 3.07
N LEU A 72 -9.00 5.73 4.13
CA LEU A 72 -8.17 4.97 5.07
C LEU A 72 -7.29 3.92 4.37
N ASN A 73 -7.82 3.24 3.35
CA ASN A 73 -7.04 2.27 2.57
C ASN A 73 -5.90 2.91 1.77
N THR A 74 -6.07 4.13 1.28
CA THR A 74 -5.01 4.87 0.58
C THR A 74 -3.91 5.27 1.56
N VAL A 75 -4.28 5.77 2.73
CA VAL A 75 -3.33 6.10 3.80
C VAL A 75 -2.53 4.86 4.21
N SER A 76 -3.22 3.74 4.44
CA SER A 76 -2.58 2.46 4.76
C SER A 76 -1.61 2.00 3.66
N THR A 77 -2.02 2.11 2.41
CA THR A 77 -1.17 1.74 1.27
C THR A 77 0.10 2.57 1.24
N TYR A 78 0.01 3.88 1.39
CA TYR A 78 1.18 4.75 1.43
C TYR A 78 2.11 4.42 2.60
N MET A 79 1.55 4.22 3.79
CA MET A 79 2.34 3.84 4.97
C MET A 79 3.05 2.49 4.80
N ARG A 80 2.39 1.51 4.21
CA ARG A 80 3.01 0.20 3.90
C ARG A 80 4.12 0.31 2.87
N MET A 81 3.97 1.18 1.86
CA MET A 81 5.02 1.44 0.87
C MET A 81 6.25 2.09 1.53
N LEU A 82 6.06 3.11 2.36
CA LEU A 82 7.14 3.75 3.11
C LEU A 82 7.83 2.76 4.06
N ARG A 83 7.07 1.92 4.75
CA ARG A 83 7.62 0.86 5.62
C ARG A 83 8.48 -0.12 4.83
N SER A 84 8.03 -0.55 3.66
CA SER A 84 8.78 -1.45 2.79
C SER A 84 10.11 -0.83 2.36
N ILE A 85 10.12 0.44 1.98
CA ILE A 85 11.33 1.17 1.61
C ILE A 85 12.29 1.28 2.81
N TYR A 86 11.77 1.63 3.99
CA TYR A 86 12.59 1.74 5.20
C TYR A 86 13.25 0.40 5.56
N ASN A 87 12.48 -0.69 5.54
CA ASN A 87 12.99 -2.03 5.83
C ASN A 87 14.08 -2.46 4.84
N ARG A 88 13.96 -2.10 3.57
CA ARG A 88 15.01 -2.33 2.56
C ARG A 88 16.29 -1.57 2.89
N GLY A 89 16.17 -0.35 3.39
CA GLY A 89 17.30 0.43 3.87
C GLY A 89 17.98 -0.21 5.07
N VAL A 90 17.20 -0.79 5.98
CA VAL A 90 17.73 -1.54 7.14
C VAL A 90 18.47 -2.80 6.68
N GLU A 91 17.86 -3.59 5.79
CA GLU A 91 18.49 -4.79 5.23
C GLU A 91 19.78 -4.49 4.47
N ALA A 92 19.86 -3.36 3.77
CA ALA A 92 21.05 -2.91 3.07
C ALA A 92 22.11 -2.25 3.97
N GLY A 93 21.85 -2.12 5.26
CA GLY A 93 22.74 -1.43 6.21
C GLY A 93 22.77 0.09 6.08
N SER A 94 21.87 0.68 5.30
CA SER A 94 21.78 2.13 5.07
C SER A 94 20.94 2.86 6.11
N ALA A 95 20.09 2.14 6.83
CA ALA A 95 19.19 2.68 7.85
C ALA A 95 19.33 1.94 9.17
N PRO A 96 19.19 2.64 10.31
CA PRO A 96 19.14 1.97 11.61
C PRO A 96 17.80 1.25 11.78
N TYR A 97 17.81 0.09 12.41
CA TYR A 97 16.57 -0.56 12.82
C TYR A 97 15.93 0.22 13.98
N VAL A 98 14.70 0.66 13.79
CA VAL A 98 13.92 1.35 14.82
C VAL A 98 12.70 0.50 15.17
N PRO A 99 12.64 -0.08 16.39
CA PRO A 99 11.49 -0.87 16.82
C PRO A 99 10.21 -0.04 16.77
N ARG A 100 9.15 -0.61 16.24
CA ARG A 100 7.82 0.00 16.21
C ARG A 100 7.75 1.37 15.53
N LEU A 101 8.61 1.64 14.53
CA LEU A 101 8.63 2.92 13.81
C LEU A 101 7.25 3.28 13.21
N PHE A 102 6.52 2.29 12.69
CA PHE A 102 5.21 2.46 12.07
C PHE A 102 4.04 2.05 12.99
N HIS A 103 4.27 1.97 14.29
CA HIS A 103 3.24 1.51 15.24
C HIS A 103 2.05 2.47 15.34
N ASP A 104 2.29 3.77 15.31
CA ASP A 104 1.27 4.80 15.52
C ASP A 104 0.55 5.23 14.24
N VAL A 105 0.83 4.56 13.12
CA VAL A 105 0.20 4.83 11.83
C VAL A 105 -0.61 3.63 11.35
N TYR A 106 -1.68 3.91 10.63
CA TYR A 106 -2.55 2.87 10.13
C TYR A 106 -1.91 2.16 8.92
N THR A 107 -1.62 0.89 9.07
CA THR A 107 -1.07 0.02 8.03
C THR A 107 -1.96 -1.20 7.73
N GLY A 108 -3.11 -1.26 8.35
CA GLY A 108 -4.08 -2.33 8.19
C GLY A 108 -4.97 -2.19 6.95
N VAL A 109 -5.92 -3.07 6.81
CA VAL A 109 -7.01 -2.98 5.84
C VAL A 109 -8.28 -2.64 6.59
N ASP A 110 -8.98 -1.60 6.16
CA ASP A 110 -10.28 -1.25 6.76
C ASP A 110 -11.34 -2.25 6.31
N ILE A 111 -11.57 -3.25 7.15
CA ILE A 111 -12.57 -4.28 6.94
C ILE A 111 -14.00 -3.71 6.97
N ARG A 112 -14.22 -2.53 7.59
CA ARG A 112 -15.53 -1.87 7.67
C ARG A 112 -16.05 -1.43 6.31
N GLN A 113 -15.17 -1.19 5.33
CA GLN A 113 -15.56 -0.89 3.95
C GLN A 113 -15.84 -2.14 3.11
N LYS A 114 -15.35 -3.29 3.54
CA LYS A 114 -15.81 -4.59 3.05
C LYS A 114 -17.02 -4.99 3.86
N LYS A 115 -18.16 -4.31 3.63
CA LYS A 115 -19.43 -4.79 4.18
C LYS A 115 -19.60 -6.23 3.71
N ALA A 116 -19.62 -7.16 4.64
CA ALA A 116 -20.14 -8.49 4.37
C ALA A 116 -21.53 -8.28 3.76
N LEU A 117 -21.69 -8.62 2.49
CA LEU A 117 -22.97 -8.53 1.81
C LEU A 117 -23.98 -9.36 2.64
N PRO A 118 -25.15 -8.81 2.99
CA PRO A 118 -26.20 -9.59 3.60
C PRO A 118 -26.45 -10.83 2.74
N VAL A 119 -26.78 -11.96 3.35
CA VAL A 119 -27.02 -13.22 2.63
C VAL A 119 -28.03 -13.04 1.48
N THR A 120 -29.02 -12.14 1.64
CA THR A 120 -29.99 -11.77 0.61
C THR A 120 -29.34 -11.09 -0.60
N GLU A 121 -28.39 -10.18 -0.39
CA GLU A 121 -27.67 -9.52 -1.47
C GLU A 121 -26.65 -10.44 -2.14
N LEU A 122 -26.01 -11.32 -1.37
CA LEU A 122 -25.13 -12.35 -1.89
C LEU A 122 -25.92 -13.33 -2.78
N HIS A 123 -27.13 -13.72 -2.38
CA HIS A 123 -28.02 -14.57 -3.15
C HIS A 123 -28.42 -13.90 -4.49
N LYS A 124 -28.77 -12.62 -4.47
CA LYS A 124 -29.04 -11.84 -5.67
C LYS A 124 -27.84 -11.81 -6.63
N LEU A 125 -26.63 -11.55 -6.11
CA LEU A 125 -25.40 -11.53 -6.88
C LEU A 125 -25.08 -12.88 -7.53
N LEU A 126 -25.39 -13.99 -6.86
CA LEU A 126 -25.07 -15.33 -7.33
C LEU A 126 -26.10 -15.90 -8.32
N TYR A 127 -27.38 -15.53 -8.19
CA TYR A 127 -28.50 -16.19 -8.88
C TYR A 127 -29.34 -15.28 -9.79
N GLU A 128 -29.13 -13.96 -9.76
CA GLU A 128 -29.77 -13.06 -10.73
C GLU A 128 -28.96 -12.93 -12.01
N ASP A 129 -29.66 -12.83 -13.17
CA ASP A 129 -29.01 -12.63 -14.45
C ASP A 129 -28.22 -11.32 -14.49
N PRO A 130 -26.91 -11.36 -14.75
CA PRO A 130 -26.09 -10.17 -14.79
C PRO A 130 -26.40 -9.32 -16.01
N LYS A 131 -26.75 -8.05 -15.76
CA LYS A 131 -27.01 -7.06 -16.82
C LYS A 131 -25.74 -6.55 -17.52
N SER A 132 -24.57 -6.91 -17.02
CA SER A 132 -23.28 -6.50 -17.58
C SER A 132 -22.20 -7.56 -17.42
N GLU A 133 -21.25 -7.59 -18.33
CA GLU A 133 -20.09 -8.51 -18.28
C GLU A 133 -19.27 -8.37 -16.98
N ARG A 134 -19.22 -7.16 -16.44
CA ARG A 134 -18.54 -6.89 -15.17
C ARG A 134 -19.21 -7.60 -14.00
N LEU A 135 -20.54 -7.64 -13.97
CA LEU A 135 -21.32 -8.39 -12.98
C LEU A 135 -21.15 -9.90 -13.14
N ARG A 136 -21.05 -10.41 -14.37
CA ARG A 136 -20.75 -11.83 -14.64
C ARG A 136 -19.43 -12.26 -14.03
N ARG A 137 -18.37 -11.49 -14.22
CA ARG A 137 -17.05 -11.77 -13.61
C ARG A 137 -17.11 -11.78 -12.08
N THR A 138 -17.81 -10.83 -11.48
CA THR A 138 -18.00 -10.76 -10.03
C THR A 138 -18.82 -11.96 -9.53
N GLN A 139 -19.87 -12.36 -10.22
CA GLN A 139 -20.64 -13.56 -9.88
C GLN A 139 -19.81 -14.83 -9.96
N THR A 140 -18.99 -15.00 -11.00
CA THR A 140 -18.10 -16.15 -11.16
C THR A 140 -17.09 -16.23 -10.01
N ILE A 141 -16.46 -15.12 -9.64
CA ILE A 141 -15.52 -15.06 -8.52
C ILE A 141 -16.23 -15.37 -7.21
N ALA A 142 -17.41 -14.80 -6.95
CA ALA A 142 -18.19 -15.05 -5.75
C ALA A 142 -18.64 -16.52 -5.64
N ALA A 143 -19.06 -17.13 -6.76
CA ALA A 143 -19.42 -18.54 -6.82
C ALA A 143 -18.23 -19.45 -6.53
N LEU A 144 -17.04 -19.16 -7.06
CA LEU A 144 -15.81 -19.89 -6.78
C LEU A 144 -15.38 -19.79 -5.31
N LEU A 145 -15.61 -18.64 -4.66
CA LEU A 145 -15.28 -18.44 -3.24
C LEU A 145 -16.30 -19.10 -2.31
N SER A 146 -17.58 -19.15 -2.70
CA SER A 146 -18.68 -19.73 -1.91
C SER A 146 -18.73 -21.24 -2.01
N HIS A 147 -18.34 -21.80 -3.15
CA HIS A 147 -18.31 -23.22 -3.45
C HIS A 147 -16.94 -23.58 -4.02
N PRO A 148 -15.89 -23.67 -3.17
CA PRO A 148 -14.59 -24.10 -3.64
C PRO A 148 -14.76 -25.46 -4.30
N PRO A 149 -14.19 -25.68 -5.49
CA PRO A 149 -14.24 -27.00 -6.12
C PRO A 149 -13.68 -27.99 -5.11
N ALA A 150 -14.41 -29.10 -4.88
CA ALA A 150 -13.93 -30.19 -4.07
C ALA A 150 -12.63 -30.69 -4.71
N ILE A 151 -11.51 -30.24 -4.18
CA ILE A 151 -10.22 -30.79 -4.55
C ILE A 151 -10.20 -32.17 -3.89
N SER A 152 -10.51 -33.19 -4.66
CA SER A 152 -10.27 -34.55 -4.22
C SER A 152 -8.76 -34.76 -4.16
N PHE A 153 -8.21 -34.64 -2.97
CA PHE A 153 -6.91 -35.23 -2.69
C PHE A 153 -7.06 -36.75 -2.64
N GLY A 154 -6.97 -37.33 -3.82
CA GLY A 154 -6.83 -38.77 -3.95
C GLY A 154 -5.38 -39.15 -4.01
#